data_dff70fcc9e920b4b50a382d2aa95d37e
#
_entry.id   dff70fcc9e920b4b50a382d2aa95d37e
#
_cell.length_a   1.000
_cell.length_b   1.000
_cell.length_c   1.000
_cell.angle_alpha   90.00
_cell.angle_beta   90.00
_cell.angle_gamma   90.00
#
_symmetry.space_group_name_H-M   'P 1'
#
loop_
_entity.id
_entity.type
_entity.pdbx_description
1 polymer ?
#
loop_
_entity_poly.entity_id
_entity_poly.type
_entity_poly.pdbx_seq_one_letter_code
_entity_poly.pdbx_strand_id
1 'polypeptide(L)'
;MTPTDHAPAAPTLLALAHGTRDQEGIRVVRELTARVRGLRPGTRVELAWLGLVEPTVSQALARLPGPVVAVPLLLARGYHVRTDIPALLTGPDAARVRVAPALGPSPRLAEAAAAQLARAGRPPGPTPVVLAAAAPPTPAPGPTPTTRPTSSPPT
;
A
#
# COMPACT_ATOMS: atom_id res chain seq x y z
N MET A 1 -4.98 26.23 39.17
CA MET A 1 -4.44 25.96 37.82
C MET A 1 -4.76 24.49 37.50
N THR A 2 -5.93 24.24 36.87
CA THR A 2 -6.42 22.90 36.55
C THR A 2 -5.65 22.39 35.33
N PRO A 3 -5.04 21.19 35.38
CA PRO A 3 -4.46 20.58 34.18
C PRO A 3 -5.60 20.28 33.20
N THR A 4 -5.58 20.91 32.05
CA THR A 4 -6.47 20.58 30.93
C THR A 4 -6.08 19.19 30.45
N ASP A 5 -6.89 18.23 30.85
CA ASP A 5 -6.82 16.83 30.36
C ASP A 5 -7.08 16.87 28.84
N HIS A 6 -6.01 16.99 28.06
CA HIS A 6 -6.07 16.97 26.63
C HIS A 6 -6.14 15.49 26.23
N ALA A 7 -7.36 14.98 26.11
CA ALA A 7 -7.55 13.67 25.48
C ALA A 7 -6.76 13.64 24.16
N PRO A 8 -5.95 12.61 23.91
CA PRO A 8 -5.13 12.53 22.71
C PRO A 8 -6.03 12.65 21.48
N ALA A 9 -5.69 13.59 20.59
CA ALA A 9 -6.43 13.80 19.36
C ALA A 9 -6.62 12.49 18.61
N ALA A 10 -7.84 12.20 18.17
CA ALA A 10 -8.13 10.99 17.42
C ALA A 10 -7.25 10.94 16.16
N PRO A 11 -6.63 9.79 15.85
CA PRO A 11 -5.70 9.69 14.72
C PRO A 11 -6.42 9.88 13.38
N THR A 12 -5.76 10.56 12.45
CA THR A 12 -6.19 10.63 11.05
C THR A 12 -5.84 9.32 10.35
N LEU A 13 -6.78 8.72 9.61
CA LEU A 13 -6.50 7.64 8.69
C LEU A 13 -5.98 8.22 7.38
N LEU A 14 -4.74 7.87 7.01
CA LEU A 14 -4.13 8.25 5.74
C LEU A 14 -4.07 7.03 4.83
N ALA A 15 -4.96 6.97 3.84
CA ALA A 15 -4.93 5.94 2.81
C ALA A 15 -3.76 6.18 1.86
N LEU A 16 -2.88 5.19 1.68
CA LEU A 16 -1.71 5.26 0.80
C LEU A 16 -1.96 4.43 -0.45
N ALA A 17 -2.17 5.07 -1.59
CA ALA A 17 -2.33 4.42 -2.88
C ALA A 17 -1.05 4.46 -3.70
N HIS A 18 -0.86 3.47 -4.59
CA HIS A 18 0.35 3.38 -5.41
C HIS A 18 0.53 4.59 -6.33
N GLY A 19 -0.55 5.01 -6.98
CA GLY A 19 -0.55 6.01 -8.05
C GLY A 19 -0.59 5.34 -9.42
N THR A 20 -1.26 6.01 -10.36
CA THR A 20 -1.43 5.54 -11.73
C THR A 20 -1.63 6.74 -12.65
N ARG A 21 -1.33 6.59 -13.95
CA ARG A 21 -1.68 7.56 -15.00
C ARG A 21 -3.10 7.37 -15.52
N ASP A 22 -3.72 6.24 -15.20
CA ASP A 22 -5.09 5.95 -15.56
C ASP A 22 -6.07 6.73 -14.67
N GLN A 23 -6.87 7.60 -15.30
CA GLN A 23 -7.84 8.44 -14.61
C GLN A 23 -8.95 7.63 -13.95
N GLU A 24 -9.31 6.49 -14.54
CA GLU A 24 -10.31 5.59 -13.96
C GLU A 24 -9.78 4.95 -12.67
N GLY A 25 -8.54 4.51 -12.64
CA GLY A 25 -7.89 4.01 -11.44
C GLY A 25 -7.84 5.05 -10.32
N ILE A 26 -7.55 6.32 -10.66
CA ILE A 26 -7.57 7.44 -9.70
C ILE A 26 -9.00 7.64 -9.15
N ARG A 27 -10.01 7.62 -10.02
CA ARG A 27 -11.42 7.78 -9.63
C ARG A 27 -11.85 6.70 -8.65
N VAL A 28 -11.56 5.44 -8.95
CA VAL A 28 -11.91 4.28 -8.10
C VAL A 28 -11.30 4.40 -6.70
N VAL A 29 -10.05 4.81 -6.59
CA VAL A 29 -9.38 4.98 -5.27
C VAL A 29 -10.00 6.15 -4.50
N ARG A 30 -10.33 7.24 -5.17
CA ARG A 30 -11.02 8.40 -4.54
C ARG A 30 -12.41 8.00 -4.03
N GLU A 31 -13.17 7.25 -4.80
CA GLU A 31 -14.49 6.74 -4.41
C GLU A 31 -14.40 5.78 -3.22
N LEU A 32 -13.42 4.86 -3.23
CA LEU A 32 -13.14 4.00 -2.08
C LEU A 32 -12.90 4.82 -0.81
N THR A 33 -12.05 5.85 -0.92
CA THR A 33 -11.74 6.73 0.22
C THR A 33 -12.98 7.50 0.69
N ALA A 34 -13.80 8.01 -0.23
CA ALA A 34 -15.05 8.69 0.09
C ALA A 34 -16.05 7.75 0.79
N ARG A 35 -16.12 6.50 0.35
CA ARG A 35 -16.96 5.48 1.00
C ARG A 35 -16.50 5.18 2.43
N VAL A 36 -15.18 5.10 2.67
CA VAL A 36 -14.63 4.92 4.01
C VAL A 36 -15.01 6.10 4.92
N ARG A 37 -14.93 7.36 4.42
CA ARG A 37 -15.38 8.55 5.15
C ARG A 37 -16.84 8.44 5.56
N GLY A 38 -17.72 8.03 4.64
CA GLY A 38 -19.14 7.84 4.93
C GLY A 38 -19.43 6.77 5.97
N LEU A 39 -18.64 5.69 6.00
CA LEU A 39 -18.76 4.60 6.98
C LEU A 39 -18.15 4.94 8.34
N ARG A 40 -17.31 5.95 8.45
CA ARG A 40 -16.59 6.38 9.66
C ARG A 40 -16.65 7.90 9.87
N PRO A 41 -17.83 8.50 10.09
CA PRO A 41 -18.00 9.95 10.14
C PRO A 41 -17.21 10.63 11.26
N GLY A 42 -16.85 9.90 12.33
CA GLY A 42 -16.00 10.40 13.42
C GLY A 42 -14.48 10.29 13.16
N THR A 43 -14.07 9.75 12.00
CA THR A 43 -12.65 9.57 11.65
C THR A 43 -12.27 10.46 10.48
N ARG A 44 -11.27 11.31 10.65
CA ARG A 44 -10.69 12.03 9.51
C ARG A 44 -9.98 11.03 8.59
N VAL A 45 -10.37 10.99 7.31
CA VAL A 45 -9.79 10.09 6.31
C VAL A 45 -9.24 10.92 5.17
N GLU A 46 -7.95 10.77 4.90
CA GLU A 46 -7.25 11.45 3.82
C GLU A 46 -6.61 10.44 2.88
N LEU A 47 -6.30 10.88 1.66
CA LEU A 47 -5.68 10.07 0.62
C LEU A 47 -4.36 10.69 0.22
N ALA A 48 -3.31 9.87 0.11
CA ALA A 48 -2.04 10.24 -0.48
C ALA A 48 -1.55 9.16 -1.45
N TRP A 49 -0.66 9.54 -2.33
CA TRP A 49 -0.12 8.68 -3.36
C TRP A 49 1.38 8.49 -3.16
N LEU A 50 1.85 7.27 -3.41
CA LEU A 50 3.27 6.92 -3.33
C LEU A 50 4.08 7.50 -4.50
N GLY A 51 3.41 7.83 -5.61
CA GLY A 51 3.99 8.48 -6.78
C GLY A 51 2.95 8.82 -7.84
N LEU A 52 3.36 9.53 -8.91
CA LEU A 52 2.60 9.85 -10.12
C LEU A 52 1.38 10.78 -9.95
N VAL A 53 0.83 10.90 -8.75
CA VAL A 53 -0.42 11.65 -8.47
C VAL A 53 -0.25 12.44 -7.19
N GLU A 54 -0.91 13.59 -7.10
CA GLU A 54 -0.97 14.42 -5.89
C GLU A 54 -2.29 14.21 -5.10
N PRO A 55 -2.23 14.44 -3.78
CA PRO A 55 -1.08 14.80 -2.98
C PRO A 55 -0.13 13.61 -2.75
N THR A 56 1.18 13.90 -2.72
CA THR A 56 2.18 12.94 -2.27
C THR A 56 2.05 12.70 -0.76
N VAL A 57 2.71 11.64 -0.25
CA VAL A 57 2.69 11.34 1.19
C VAL A 57 3.20 12.52 2.01
N SER A 58 4.31 13.13 1.61
CA SER A 58 4.88 14.30 2.32
C SER A 58 3.96 15.52 2.29
N GLN A 59 3.33 15.81 1.15
CA GLN A 59 2.35 16.90 1.02
C GLN A 59 1.11 16.66 1.90
N ALA A 60 0.64 15.42 1.98
CA ALA A 60 -0.47 15.07 2.84
C ALA A 60 -0.10 15.21 4.33
N LEU A 61 1.04 14.66 4.75
CA LEU A 61 1.50 14.74 6.13
C LEU A 61 1.71 16.18 6.59
N ALA A 62 2.24 17.05 5.75
CA ALA A 62 2.42 18.47 6.08
C ALA A 62 1.11 19.22 6.42
N ARG A 63 -0.04 18.70 5.95
CA ARG A 63 -1.38 19.27 6.19
C ARG A 63 -2.15 18.62 7.33
N LEU A 64 -1.61 17.53 7.91
CA LEU A 64 -2.26 16.75 8.94
C LEU A 64 -1.64 17.05 10.31
N PRO A 65 -2.41 17.63 11.25
CA PRO A 65 -1.96 17.76 12.62
C PRO A 65 -2.14 16.42 13.38
N GLY A 66 -1.29 16.19 14.38
CA GLY A 66 -1.42 15.09 15.32
C GLY A 66 -1.12 13.68 14.78
N PRO A 67 -1.59 12.64 15.47
CA PRO A 67 -1.30 11.24 15.13
C PRO A 67 -1.92 10.83 13.80
N VAL A 68 -1.20 9.98 13.04
CA VAL A 68 -1.64 9.45 11.75
C VAL A 68 -1.51 7.93 11.74
N VAL A 69 -2.54 7.24 11.24
CA VAL A 69 -2.47 5.83 10.87
C VAL A 69 -2.46 5.73 9.36
N ALA A 70 -1.30 5.40 8.81
CA ALA A 70 -1.12 5.20 7.37
C ALA A 70 -1.55 3.78 6.98
N VAL A 71 -2.49 3.66 6.05
CA VAL A 71 -3.06 2.39 5.57
C VAL A 71 -2.69 2.17 4.10
N PRO A 72 -1.74 1.27 3.79
CA PRO A 72 -1.39 0.97 2.41
C PRO A 72 -2.55 0.26 1.68
N LEU A 73 -3.09 0.89 0.64
CA LEU A 73 -4.10 0.29 -0.25
C LEU A 73 -3.41 -0.62 -1.29
N LEU A 74 -2.57 -1.54 -0.81
CA LEU A 74 -1.77 -2.43 -1.63
C LEU A 74 -2.24 -3.86 -1.44
N LEU A 75 -2.41 -4.59 -2.54
CA LEU A 75 -2.97 -5.94 -2.55
C LEU A 75 -1.93 -7.03 -2.20
N ALA A 76 -0.65 -6.69 -2.27
CA ALA A 76 0.45 -7.59 -1.96
C ALA A 76 1.55 -6.86 -1.16
N ARG A 77 2.32 -7.63 -0.40
CA ARG A 77 3.49 -7.15 0.35
C ARG A 77 4.73 -7.06 -0.57
N GLY A 78 4.65 -6.22 -1.59
CA GLY A 78 5.75 -5.98 -2.53
C GLY A 78 6.82 -5.03 -2.00
N TYR A 79 7.71 -4.60 -2.90
CA TYR A 79 8.81 -3.67 -2.63
C TYR A 79 8.36 -2.37 -1.97
N HIS A 80 7.24 -1.78 -2.43
CA HIS A 80 6.70 -0.53 -1.89
C HIS A 80 6.37 -0.61 -0.39
N VAL A 81 5.82 -1.74 0.09
CA VAL A 81 5.49 -1.90 1.52
C VAL A 81 6.74 -2.01 2.37
N ARG A 82 7.79 -2.64 1.85
CA ARG A 82 9.01 -2.95 2.62
C ARG A 82 10.05 -1.84 2.56
N THR A 83 10.07 -1.05 1.51
CA THR A 83 11.15 -0.09 1.23
C THR A 83 10.64 1.33 1.09
N ASP A 84 9.67 1.59 0.21
CA ASP A 84 9.27 2.95 -0.12
C ASP A 84 8.48 3.62 1.01
N ILE A 85 7.51 2.90 1.60
CA ILE A 85 6.71 3.47 2.70
C ILE A 85 7.59 3.81 3.91
N PRO A 86 8.47 2.93 4.43
CA PRO A 86 9.40 3.31 5.48
C PRO A 86 10.31 4.49 5.12
N ALA A 87 10.82 4.54 3.88
CA ALA A 87 11.67 5.62 3.41
C ALA A 87 10.94 6.98 3.35
N LEU A 88 9.66 6.99 2.98
CA LEU A 88 8.82 8.20 2.93
C LEU A 88 8.40 8.70 4.32
N LEU A 89 8.47 7.84 5.33
CA LEU A 89 8.09 8.14 6.71
C LEU A 89 9.30 8.35 7.61
N THR A 90 10.38 8.90 7.08
CA THR A 90 11.56 9.31 7.83
C THR A 90 11.44 10.77 8.31
N GLY A 91 12.28 11.18 9.26
CA GLY A 91 12.32 12.54 9.77
C GLY A 91 11.27 12.82 10.86
N PRO A 92 10.87 14.08 11.07
CA PRO A 92 10.04 14.51 12.20
C PRO A 92 8.63 13.86 12.20
N ASP A 93 8.12 13.46 11.04
CA ASP A 93 6.83 12.82 10.93
C ASP A 93 6.84 11.34 11.39
N ALA A 94 7.99 10.67 11.41
CA ALA A 94 8.10 9.27 11.79
C ALA A 94 7.50 8.97 13.17
N ALA A 95 7.69 9.85 14.14
CA ALA A 95 7.23 9.65 15.51
C ALA A 95 5.69 9.67 15.65
N ARG A 96 4.97 10.35 14.74
CA ARG A 96 3.52 10.50 14.79
C ARG A 96 2.75 9.63 13.81
N VAL A 97 3.47 8.91 12.93
CA VAL A 97 2.85 8.05 11.90
C VAL A 97 3.02 6.58 12.27
N ARG A 98 1.92 5.87 12.36
CA ARG A 98 1.89 4.40 12.50
C ARG A 98 1.43 3.78 11.20
N VAL A 99 2.18 2.83 10.66
CA VAL A 99 1.81 2.12 9.43
C VAL A 99 1.03 0.86 9.78
N ALA A 100 -0.20 0.76 9.26
CA ALA A 100 -0.99 -0.45 9.34
C ALA A 100 -0.49 -1.50 8.33
N PRO A 101 -0.80 -2.79 8.53
CA PRO A 101 -0.60 -3.78 7.49
C PRO A 101 -1.28 -3.39 6.17
N ALA A 102 -0.69 -3.79 5.03
CA ALA A 102 -1.33 -3.63 3.73
C ALA A 102 -2.64 -4.43 3.65
N LEU A 103 -3.53 -4.09 2.69
CA LEU A 103 -4.80 -4.79 2.51
C LEU A 103 -4.64 -6.29 2.20
N GLY A 104 -3.58 -6.65 1.51
CA GLY A 104 -3.33 -8.02 1.12
C GLY A 104 -2.04 -8.63 1.68
N PRO A 105 -1.94 -9.95 1.63
CA PRO A 105 -3.01 -10.90 1.28
C PRO A 105 -4.14 -10.95 2.34
N SER A 106 -5.38 -11.12 1.90
CA SER A 106 -6.54 -11.17 2.80
C SER A 106 -7.66 -12.05 2.20
N PRO A 107 -8.34 -12.88 3.00
CA PRO A 107 -9.51 -13.63 2.56
C PRO A 107 -10.60 -12.73 1.97
N ARG A 108 -10.80 -11.52 2.49
CA ARG A 108 -11.78 -10.54 1.98
C ARG A 108 -11.47 -10.09 0.55
N LEU A 109 -10.20 -10.01 0.17
CA LEU A 109 -9.82 -9.72 -1.22
C LEU A 109 -10.13 -10.91 -2.15
N ALA A 110 -9.93 -12.13 -1.69
CA ALA A 110 -10.31 -13.33 -2.44
C ALA A 110 -11.83 -13.43 -2.63
N GLU A 111 -12.61 -13.15 -1.58
CA GLU A 111 -14.08 -13.07 -1.64
C GLU A 111 -14.54 -11.98 -2.63
N ALA A 112 -13.94 -10.80 -2.60
CA ALA A 112 -14.24 -9.72 -3.53
C ALA A 112 -13.93 -10.11 -4.98
N ALA A 113 -12.79 -10.78 -5.22
CA ALA A 113 -12.42 -11.28 -6.54
C ALA A 113 -13.39 -12.36 -7.03
N ALA A 114 -13.80 -13.29 -6.16
CA ALA A 114 -14.80 -14.31 -6.47
C ALA A 114 -16.17 -13.71 -6.80
N ALA A 115 -16.58 -12.67 -6.09
CA ALA A 115 -17.81 -11.93 -6.36
C ALA A 115 -17.76 -11.21 -7.72
N GLN A 116 -16.64 -10.64 -8.11
CA GLN A 116 -16.46 -10.03 -9.44
C GLN A 116 -16.51 -11.10 -10.55
N LEU A 117 -15.88 -12.25 -10.32
CA LEU A 117 -15.93 -13.37 -11.26
C LEU A 117 -17.38 -13.85 -11.48
N ALA A 118 -18.18 -13.94 -10.42
CA ALA A 118 -19.59 -14.30 -10.52
C ALA A 118 -20.39 -13.27 -11.33
N ARG A 119 -20.14 -11.96 -11.10
CA ARG A 119 -20.79 -10.87 -11.87
C ARG A 119 -20.41 -10.87 -13.35
N ALA A 120 -19.20 -11.32 -13.67
CA ALA A 120 -18.72 -11.46 -15.05
C ALA A 120 -19.38 -12.62 -15.81
N GLY A 121 -20.36 -13.33 -15.21
CA GLY A 121 -21.09 -14.39 -15.87
C GLY A 121 -20.32 -15.71 -15.98
N ARG A 122 -19.55 -16.07 -14.95
CA ARG A 122 -18.88 -17.37 -14.92
C ARG A 122 -19.88 -18.49 -15.22
N PRO A 123 -19.60 -19.37 -16.22
CA PRO A 123 -20.46 -20.52 -16.51
C PRO A 123 -20.55 -21.47 -15.29
N PRO A 124 -21.70 -22.16 -15.10
CA PRO A 124 -21.79 -23.19 -14.08
C PRO A 124 -20.87 -24.37 -14.41
N GLY A 125 -20.26 -24.96 -13.38
CA GLY A 125 -19.39 -26.13 -13.53
C GLY A 125 -17.90 -25.83 -13.29
N PRO A 126 -17.02 -26.82 -13.42
CA PRO A 126 -15.59 -26.71 -13.21
C PRO A 126 -14.96 -25.89 -14.34
N THR A 127 -14.80 -24.60 -14.11
CA THR A 127 -14.20 -23.67 -15.07
C THR A 127 -12.83 -23.26 -14.54
N PRO A 128 -11.74 -23.40 -15.32
CA PRO A 128 -10.44 -22.93 -14.93
C PRO A 128 -10.44 -21.39 -14.77
N VAL A 129 -9.79 -20.91 -13.72
CA VAL A 129 -9.65 -19.47 -13.42
C VAL A 129 -8.17 -19.09 -13.48
N VAL A 130 -7.84 -18.10 -14.29
CA VAL A 130 -6.49 -17.55 -14.37
C VAL A 130 -6.44 -16.25 -13.55
N LEU A 131 -5.61 -16.23 -12.52
CA LEU A 131 -5.33 -15.04 -11.75
C LEU A 131 -4.14 -14.30 -12.37
N ALA A 132 -4.39 -13.17 -13.01
CA ALA A 132 -3.34 -12.27 -13.49
C ALA A 132 -2.96 -11.30 -12.38
N ALA A 133 -1.71 -11.32 -11.96
CA ALA A 133 -1.17 -10.39 -10.97
C ALA A 133 0.04 -9.66 -11.55
N ALA A 134 0.16 -8.36 -11.25
CA ALA A 134 1.38 -7.63 -11.54
C ALA A 134 2.52 -8.17 -10.67
N ALA A 135 3.55 -8.72 -11.29
CA ALA A 135 4.75 -9.13 -10.59
C ALA A 135 5.69 -7.94 -10.39
N PRO A 136 6.43 -7.87 -9.29
CA PRO A 136 7.54 -6.94 -9.21
C PRO A 136 8.57 -7.28 -10.29
N PRO A 137 9.33 -6.30 -10.82
CA PRO A 137 10.41 -6.59 -11.74
C PRO A 137 11.35 -7.59 -11.10
N THR A 138 11.60 -8.70 -11.79
CA THR A 138 12.58 -9.70 -11.34
C THR A 138 13.93 -9.00 -11.25
N PRO A 139 14.68 -9.09 -10.15
CA PRO A 139 16.05 -8.59 -10.12
C PRO A 139 16.81 -9.25 -11.25
N ALA A 140 17.55 -8.46 -12.03
CA ALA A 140 18.43 -9.00 -13.04
C ALA A 140 19.33 -10.08 -12.37
N PRO A 141 19.56 -11.24 -13.02
CA PRO A 141 20.44 -12.25 -12.46
C PRO A 141 21.80 -11.58 -12.19
N GLY A 142 22.20 -11.61 -10.93
CA GLY A 142 23.51 -11.10 -10.52
C GLY A 142 24.61 -11.78 -11.33
N PRO A 143 25.79 -11.14 -11.49
CA PRO A 143 26.88 -11.74 -12.24
C PRO A 143 27.18 -13.11 -11.65
N THR A 144 27.14 -14.13 -12.52
CA THR A 144 27.48 -15.52 -12.16
C THR A 144 28.89 -15.50 -11.56
N PRO A 145 29.11 -16.06 -10.35
CA PRO A 145 30.44 -16.09 -9.80
C PRO A 145 31.33 -16.91 -10.74
N THR A 146 32.28 -16.25 -11.38
CA THR A 146 33.29 -16.88 -12.22
C THR A 146 34.17 -17.70 -11.29
N THR A 147 34.00 -19.01 -11.29
CA THR A 147 34.86 -19.95 -10.59
C THR A 147 36.25 -19.89 -11.26
N ARG A 148 37.19 -19.25 -10.61
CA ARG A 148 38.57 -19.21 -11.05
C ARG A 148 39.15 -20.63 -10.93
N PRO A 149 39.68 -21.23 -11.99
CA PRO A 149 40.36 -22.53 -11.85
C PRO A 149 41.56 -22.38 -10.95
N THR A 150 41.62 -23.14 -9.89
CA THR A 150 42.80 -23.31 -9.05
C THR A 150 43.84 -24.04 -9.86
N SER A 151 44.89 -23.32 -10.28
CA SER A 151 46.10 -23.93 -10.83
C SER A 151 46.80 -24.69 -9.72
N SER A 152 46.89 -26.02 -9.86
CA SER A 152 47.75 -26.88 -9.03
C SER A 152 49.20 -26.49 -9.27
N PRO A 153 50.07 -26.51 -8.24
CA PRO A 153 51.51 -26.31 -8.43
C PRO A 153 52.14 -27.54 -9.06
N PRO A 154 53.22 -27.39 -9.86
CA PRO A 154 53.96 -28.51 -10.41
C PRO A 154 54.81 -29.18 -9.31
N THR A 155 54.90 -30.51 -9.39
CA THR A 155 55.80 -31.40 -8.64
C THR A 155 57.20 -31.24 -9.09
#